data_7bce9a57c733cd6657eb4b0491125620
#
_entry.id   7bce9a57c733cd6657eb4b0491125620
#
_cell.length_a   1.000
_cell.length_b   1.000
_cell.length_c   1.000
_cell.angle_alpha   90.00
_cell.angle_beta   90.00
_cell.angle_gamma   90.00
#
_symmetry.space_group_name_H-M   'P 1'
#
loop_
_entity.id
_entity.type
_entity.pdbx_description
1 polymer ?
#
loop_
_entity_poly.entity_id
_entity_poly.type
_entity_poly.pdbx_seq_one_letter_code
_entity_poly.pdbx_strand_id
1 'polypeptide(L)'
;MTVLISLAAGCAATGDETAEIEAETPSAGAAPTATLPDQGQLAPNAVVERVVDGDTIIVEMAGQRERVRLLGIDTPESVAENRPDQCYGEESSVYLSQLLPAGTEVTLIRDVEARDQYDRLLAYVVRFSDELFINLDLLEQGFAGVLIYEPNSYYRDLFEAAEDAAFADDRGLWGVCGGPDVPLE
;
A
#
# COMPACT_ATOMS: atom_id res chain seq x y z
N MET A 1 26.86 94.85 14.51
CA MET A 1 26.22 93.97 13.51
C MET A 1 26.76 92.59 13.80
N THR A 2 25.95 91.76 14.48
CA THR A 2 26.34 90.54 15.13
C THR A 2 25.85 89.40 14.29
N VAL A 3 26.73 88.50 13.83
CA VAL A 3 26.40 87.31 13.11
C VAL A 3 26.47 86.15 14.10
N LEU A 4 25.34 85.54 14.34
CA LEU A 4 25.22 84.29 15.12
C LEU A 4 25.42 83.11 14.18
N ILE A 5 26.38 82.24 14.50
CA ILE A 5 26.58 80.93 13.87
C ILE A 5 25.95 79.90 14.78
N SER A 6 24.93 79.22 14.25
CA SER A 6 24.29 78.08 14.90
C SER A 6 24.99 76.77 14.48
N LEU A 7 25.54 76.06 15.47
CA LEU A 7 26.05 74.69 15.30
C LEU A 7 24.86 73.75 15.44
N ALA A 8 24.59 72.91 14.42
CA ALA A 8 23.70 71.81 14.51
C ALA A 8 24.49 70.53 14.78
N ALA A 9 24.24 69.91 15.92
CA ALA A 9 24.74 68.60 16.27
C ALA A 9 23.90 67.50 15.57
N GLY A 10 24.51 66.70 14.72
CA GLY A 10 23.91 65.53 14.13
C GLY A 10 23.99 64.33 15.09
N CYS A 11 22.84 63.82 15.50
CA CYS A 11 22.74 62.51 16.13
C CYS A 11 22.70 61.45 15.03
N ALA A 12 23.71 60.58 15.04
CA ALA A 12 23.70 59.35 14.26
C ALA A 12 22.79 58.32 14.99
N ALA A 13 21.69 57.95 14.38
CA ALA A 13 20.90 56.80 14.82
C ALA A 13 21.53 55.54 14.22
N THR A 14 22.04 54.67 15.07
CA THR A 14 22.40 53.30 14.71
C THR A 14 21.09 52.50 14.52
N GLY A 15 20.82 52.13 13.29
CA GLY A 15 19.72 51.20 12.98
C GLY A 15 20.07 49.82 13.51
N ASP A 16 19.28 49.35 14.45
CA ASP A 16 19.26 47.96 14.88
C ASP A 16 18.44 47.19 13.81
N GLU A 17 19.17 46.51 12.94
CA GLU A 17 18.61 45.64 11.91
C GLU A 17 18.34 44.28 12.57
N THR A 18 17.15 44.16 13.18
CA THR A 18 16.63 42.86 13.60
C THR A 18 16.32 42.07 12.35
N ALA A 19 17.19 41.15 11.97
CA ALA A 19 16.93 40.13 10.99
C ALA A 19 15.82 39.24 11.53
N GLU A 20 14.60 39.42 11.02
CA GLU A 20 13.52 38.45 11.17
C GLU A 20 13.96 37.18 10.42
N ILE A 21 14.34 36.15 11.20
CA ILE A 21 14.47 34.79 10.67
C ILE A 21 13.07 34.29 10.42
N GLU A 22 12.61 34.40 9.18
CA GLU A 22 11.44 33.67 8.72
C GLU A 22 11.74 32.17 8.87
N ALA A 23 11.11 31.55 9.86
CA ALA A 23 11.10 30.10 10.00
C ALA A 23 10.37 29.54 8.77
N GLU A 24 11.12 29.07 7.79
CA GLU A 24 10.58 28.22 6.74
C GLU A 24 9.98 26.98 7.41
N THR A 25 8.66 26.94 7.52
CA THR A 25 7.96 25.70 7.82
C THR A 25 8.30 24.70 6.71
N PRO A 26 8.82 23.50 7.04
CA PRO A 26 9.02 22.48 6.02
C PRO A 26 7.66 22.21 5.36
N SER A 27 7.58 22.49 4.08
CA SER A 27 6.48 22.05 3.24
C SER A 27 6.36 20.54 3.44
N ALA A 28 5.26 20.10 4.01
CA ALA A 28 4.93 18.69 4.04
C ALA A 28 5.02 18.18 2.59
N GLY A 29 6.02 17.37 2.31
CA GLY A 29 6.20 16.76 1.01
C GLY A 29 4.89 16.08 0.65
N ALA A 30 4.34 16.42 -0.51
CA ALA A 30 3.20 15.70 -1.06
C ALA A 30 3.58 14.21 -1.05
N ALA A 31 2.79 13.40 -0.36
CA ALA A 31 2.92 11.96 -0.44
C ALA A 31 2.96 11.57 -1.92
N PRO A 32 3.84 10.66 -2.33
CA PRO A 32 3.87 10.20 -3.70
C PRO A 32 2.47 9.68 -4.03
N THR A 33 1.81 10.32 -4.97
CA THR A 33 0.53 9.84 -5.49
C THR A 33 0.89 8.63 -6.37
N ALA A 34 1.00 7.45 -5.75
CA ALA A 34 1.07 6.22 -6.51
C ALA A 34 -0.23 6.17 -7.32
N THR A 35 -0.11 6.39 -8.60
CA THR A 35 -1.24 6.32 -9.51
C THR A 35 -1.64 4.86 -9.57
N LEU A 36 -2.86 4.54 -9.17
CA LEU A 36 -3.47 3.24 -9.46
C LEU A 36 -3.22 2.90 -10.94
N PRO A 37 -3.12 1.61 -11.31
CA PRO A 37 -2.99 1.23 -12.71
C PRO A 37 -4.04 1.99 -13.52
N ASP A 38 -3.65 2.51 -14.69
CA ASP A 38 -4.57 3.22 -15.59
C ASP A 38 -5.68 2.24 -16.01
N GLN A 39 -6.77 2.26 -15.26
CA GLN A 39 -7.80 1.24 -15.26
C GLN A 39 -8.61 1.25 -16.55
N GLY A 40 -8.66 2.37 -17.25
CA GLY A 40 -9.41 2.52 -18.50
C GLY A 40 -8.83 1.77 -19.70
N GLN A 41 -7.68 1.10 -19.57
CA GLN A 41 -7.00 0.36 -20.66
C GLN A 41 -6.73 -1.12 -20.32
N LEU A 42 -7.08 -1.58 -19.13
CA LEU A 42 -6.79 -2.96 -18.73
C LEU A 42 -7.89 -3.89 -19.23
N ALA A 43 -7.57 -4.74 -20.19
CA ALA A 43 -8.44 -5.88 -20.54
C ALA A 43 -8.19 -7.05 -19.58
N PRO A 44 -9.21 -7.87 -19.26
CA PRO A 44 -9.01 -9.06 -18.44
C PRO A 44 -8.07 -10.03 -19.17
N ASN A 45 -7.13 -10.61 -18.45
CA ASN A 45 -6.17 -11.56 -18.99
C ASN A 45 -6.19 -12.92 -18.29
N ALA A 46 -7.03 -13.06 -17.26
CA ALA A 46 -7.24 -14.33 -16.54
C ALA A 46 -8.65 -14.41 -15.96
N VAL A 47 -9.06 -15.65 -15.67
CA VAL A 47 -10.33 -15.98 -15.00
C VAL A 47 -10.03 -16.77 -13.74
N VAL A 48 -10.58 -16.36 -12.62
CA VAL A 48 -10.39 -17.04 -11.33
C VAL A 48 -11.07 -18.41 -11.36
N GLU A 49 -10.31 -19.46 -11.06
CA GLU A 49 -10.85 -20.81 -10.82
C GLU A 49 -11.28 -20.94 -9.35
N ARG A 50 -10.39 -20.59 -8.42
CA ARG A 50 -10.64 -20.58 -6.97
C ARG A 50 -9.58 -19.81 -6.19
N VAL A 51 -9.92 -19.43 -4.99
CA VAL A 51 -8.97 -18.98 -3.97
C VAL A 51 -8.33 -20.21 -3.28
N VAL A 52 -7.06 -20.11 -2.92
CA VAL A 52 -6.30 -21.14 -2.17
C VAL A 52 -6.23 -20.74 -0.70
N ASP A 53 -5.81 -19.51 -0.45
CA ASP A 53 -5.67 -18.85 0.86
C ASP A 53 -5.86 -17.33 0.69
N GLY A 54 -5.59 -16.55 1.72
CA GLY A 54 -5.86 -15.10 1.71
C GLY A 54 -5.04 -14.29 0.70
N ASP A 55 -3.97 -14.86 0.12
CA ASP A 55 -3.08 -14.15 -0.83
C ASP A 55 -2.69 -14.97 -2.05
N THR A 56 -3.31 -16.13 -2.23
CA THR A 56 -3.00 -17.04 -3.34
C THR A 56 -4.27 -17.51 -4.03
N ILE A 57 -4.31 -17.36 -5.35
CA ILE A 57 -5.43 -17.79 -6.20
C ILE A 57 -4.96 -18.75 -7.30
N ILE A 58 -5.90 -19.54 -7.82
CA ILE A 58 -5.72 -20.29 -9.05
C ILE A 58 -6.54 -19.61 -10.12
N VAL A 59 -5.94 -19.40 -11.28
CA VAL A 59 -6.60 -18.79 -12.45
C VAL A 59 -6.38 -19.64 -13.70
N GLU A 60 -7.26 -19.45 -14.68
CA GLU A 60 -7.04 -19.83 -16.07
C GLU A 60 -6.54 -18.60 -16.85
N MET A 61 -5.36 -18.69 -17.47
CA MET A 61 -4.77 -17.66 -18.28
C MET A 61 -4.21 -18.26 -19.56
N ALA A 62 -4.64 -17.77 -20.74
CA ALA A 62 -4.22 -18.27 -22.06
C ALA A 62 -4.39 -19.79 -22.23
N GLY A 63 -5.44 -20.38 -21.66
CA GLY A 63 -5.72 -21.83 -21.71
C GLY A 63 -4.84 -22.67 -20.77
N GLN A 64 -4.14 -22.06 -19.86
CA GLN A 64 -3.31 -22.73 -18.85
C GLN A 64 -3.76 -22.37 -17.44
N ARG A 65 -3.68 -23.34 -16.56
CA ARG A 65 -3.95 -23.17 -15.13
C ARG A 65 -2.70 -22.66 -14.42
N GLU A 66 -2.81 -21.49 -13.79
CA GLU A 66 -1.71 -20.84 -13.10
C GLU A 66 -2.03 -20.61 -11.62
N ARG A 67 -1.03 -20.77 -10.77
CA ARG A 67 -1.09 -20.35 -9.36
C ARG A 67 -0.48 -18.97 -9.22
N VAL A 68 -1.25 -18.03 -8.68
CA VAL A 68 -0.85 -16.62 -8.54
C VAL A 68 -0.70 -16.27 -7.07
N ARG A 69 0.46 -15.76 -6.67
CA ARG A 69 0.72 -15.12 -5.38
C ARG A 69 0.54 -13.62 -5.54
N LEU A 70 -0.32 -13.04 -4.75
CA LEU A 70 -0.57 -11.62 -4.74
C LEU A 70 0.66 -10.88 -4.22
N LEU A 71 1.17 -9.91 -5.00
CA LEU A 71 2.37 -9.13 -4.70
C LEU A 71 2.12 -8.09 -3.61
N GLY A 72 3.15 -7.86 -2.80
CA GLY A 72 3.22 -6.75 -1.86
C GLY A 72 2.42 -6.93 -0.58
N ILE A 73 1.74 -8.06 -0.44
CA ILE A 73 0.92 -8.38 0.75
C ILE A 73 1.25 -9.75 1.30
N ASP A 74 0.94 -9.95 2.57
CA ASP A 74 0.94 -11.24 3.25
C ASP A 74 -0.30 -11.34 4.13
N THR A 75 -0.97 -12.49 4.08
CA THR A 75 -2.14 -12.75 4.92
C THR A 75 -1.80 -13.81 5.96
N PRO A 76 -2.44 -13.78 7.13
CA PRO A 76 -2.28 -14.84 8.10
C PRO A 76 -2.63 -16.20 7.48
N GLU A 77 -1.82 -17.20 7.79
CA GLU A 77 -1.96 -18.57 7.27
C GLU A 77 -3.15 -19.30 7.86
N SER A 78 -3.99 -19.93 7.01
CA SER A 78 -5.16 -20.71 7.42
C SER A 78 -5.10 -22.20 7.06
N VAL A 79 -4.08 -22.63 6.27
CA VAL A 79 -4.01 -23.99 5.69
C VAL A 79 -2.60 -24.59 5.70
N ALA A 80 -1.73 -24.20 6.61
CA ALA A 80 -0.38 -24.76 6.67
C ALA A 80 -0.37 -26.16 7.33
N GLU A 81 -0.03 -27.22 6.59
CA GLU A 81 -0.04 -28.62 7.06
C GLU A 81 0.80 -28.89 8.34
N ASN A 82 1.72 -28.01 8.74
CA ASN A 82 2.64 -28.19 9.85
C ASN A 82 2.85 -26.95 10.71
N ARG A 83 1.96 -25.98 10.65
CA ARG A 83 1.95 -24.77 11.49
C ARG A 83 0.57 -24.59 12.09
N PRO A 84 0.45 -24.03 13.31
CA PRO A 84 -0.85 -23.61 13.81
C PRO A 84 -1.44 -22.55 12.88
N ASP A 85 -2.74 -22.58 12.72
CA ASP A 85 -3.46 -21.51 12.04
C ASP A 85 -3.12 -20.18 12.70
N GLN A 86 -3.01 -19.15 11.90
CA GLN A 86 -2.77 -17.80 12.42
C GLN A 86 -4.09 -17.07 12.63
N CYS A 87 -4.08 -16.17 13.61
CA CYS A 87 -5.23 -15.31 13.91
C CYS A 87 -5.61 -14.53 12.64
N TYR A 88 -6.90 -14.55 12.29
CA TYR A 88 -7.47 -13.91 11.10
C TYR A 88 -7.18 -14.61 9.75
N GLY A 89 -6.57 -15.79 9.75
CA GLY A 89 -6.26 -16.51 8.50
C GLY A 89 -7.50 -16.98 7.75
N GLU A 90 -8.47 -17.58 8.46
CA GLU A 90 -9.75 -18.00 7.86
C GLU A 90 -10.53 -16.80 7.32
N GLU A 91 -10.61 -15.71 8.08
CA GLU A 91 -11.30 -14.47 7.69
C GLU A 91 -10.70 -13.88 6.43
N SER A 92 -9.37 -13.83 6.30
CA SER A 92 -8.68 -13.33 5.12
C SER A 92 -8.96 -14.18 3.89
N SER A 93 -8.92 -15.51 4.02
CA SER A 93 -9.23 -16.45 2.95
C SER A 93 -10.70 -16.35 2.50
N VAL A 94 -11.62 -16.26 3.45
CA VAL A 94 -13.06 -16.07 3.18
C VAL A 94 -13.30 -14.73 2.48
N TYR A 95 -12.68 -13.66 2.95
CA TYR A 95 -12.83 -12.34 2.34
C TYR A 95 -12.35 -12.32 0.89
N LEU A 96 -11.14 -12.84 0.61
CA LEU A 96 -10.65 -12.93 -0.77
C LEU A 96 -11.58 -13.80 -1.64
N SER A 97 -12.17 -14.89 -1.10
CA SER A 97 -13.12 -15.73 -1.80
C SER A 97 -14.42 -15.00 -2.15
N GLN A 98 -14.84 -14.04 -1.32
CA GLN A 98 -16.00 -13.18 -1.61
C GLN A 98 -15.69 -12.14 -2.69
N LEU A 99 -14.47 -11.59 -2.68
CA LEU A 99 -14.02 -10.65 -3.71
C LEU A 99 -13.82 -11.32 -5.07
N LEU A 100 -13.32 -12.56 -5.08
CA LEU A 100 -12.92 -13.29 -6.27
C LEU A 100 -13.59 -14.69 -6.34
N PRO A 101 -14.92 -14.78 -6.45
CA PRO A 101 -15.59 -16.05 -6.68
C PRO A 101 -15.16 -16.68 -8.02
N ALA A 102 -15.33 -17.99 -8.16
CA ALA A 102 -14.99 -18.69 -9.40
C ALA A 102 -15.72 -18.08 -10.61
N GLY A 103 -15.00 -17.89 -11.70
CA GLY A 103 -15.48 -17.23 -12.91
C GLY A 103 -15.27 -15.71 -12.95
N THR A 104 -14.71 -15.12 -11.90
CA THR A 104 -14.36 -13.67 -11.90
C THR A 104 -13.26 -13.39 -12.91
N GLU A 105 -13.49 -12.44 -13.80
CA GLU A 105 -12.48 -11.92 -14.71
C GLU A 105 -11.56 -10.95 -13.96
N VAL A 106 -10.25 -11.14 -14.12
CA VAL A 106 -9.23 -10.31 -13.48
C VAL A 106 -8.17 -9.87 -14.47
N THR A 107 -7.52 -8.75 -14.19
CA THR A 107 -6.29 -8.33 -14.82
C THR A 107 -5.14 -8.59 -13.87
N LEU A 108 -4.23 -9.45 -14.29
CA LEU A 108 -2.97 -9.71 -13.59
C LEU A 108 -1.90 -8.76 -14.13
N ILE A 109 -1.35 -7.94 -13.24
CA ILE A 109 -0.30 -6.95 -13.54
C ILE A 109 0.99 -7.45 -12.90
N ARG A 110 2.02 -7.64 -13.74
CA ARG A 110 3.35 -8.05 -13.25
C ARG A 110 4.18 -6.84 -12.88
N ASP A 111 5.09 -7.07 -11.95
CA ASP A 111 6.18 -6.16 -11.66
C ASP A 111 7.47 -6.64 -12.36
N VAL A 112 8.62 -6.57 -11.73
CA VAL A 112 9.93 -6.90 -12.30
C VAL A 112 10.09 -8.42 -12.47
N GLU A 113 9.92 -9.18 -11.41
CA GLU A 113 9.98 -10.65 -11.42
C GLU A 113 8.59 -11.23 -11.62
N ALA A 114 8.50 -12.18 -12.56
CA ALA A 114 7.23 -12.77 -12.95
C ALA A 114 6.83 -14.00 -12.12
N ARG A 115 7.79 -14.70 -11.52
CA ARG A 115 7.56 -15.94 -10.77
C ARG A 115 8.47 -16.03 -9.54
N ASP A 116 8.00 -16.72 -8.54
CA ASP A 116 8.81 -17.05 -7.37
C ASP A 116 9.54 -18.40 -7.52
N GLN A 117 10.30 -18.80 -6.48
CA GLN A 117 11.04 -20.05 -6.44
C GLN A 117 10.14 -21.32 -6.46
N TYR A 118 8.84 -21.17 -6.25
CA TYR A 118 7.83 -22.26 -6.28
C TYR A 118 7.06 -22.29 -7.59
N ASP A 119 7.51 -21.52 -8.59
CA ASP A 119 6.89 -21.34 -9.92
C ASP A 119 5.49 -20.72 -9.88
N ARG A 120 5.12 -20.00 -8.79
CA ARG A 120 3.90 -19.22 -8.74
C ARG A 120 4.08 -17.93 -9.53
N LEU A 121 3.06 -17.52 -10.30
CA LEU A 121 3.03 -16.18 -10.88
C LEU A 121 2.96 -15.13 -9.76
N LEU A 122 3.74 -14.07 -9.89
CA LEU A 122 3.73 -12.92 -9.02
C LEU A 122 2.96 -11.79 -9.71
N ALA A 123 1.84 -11.34 -9.13
CA ALA A 123 1.03 -10.31 -9.75
C ALA A 123 0.28 -9.43 -8.74
N TYR A 124 0.04 -8.21 -9.14
CA TYR A 124 -1.03 -7.39 -8.60
C TYR A 124 -2.32 -7.77 -9.33
N VAL A 125 -3.43 -7.80 -8.63
CA VAL A 125 -4.72 -8.30 -9.13
C VAL A 125 -5.76 -7.19 -9.14
N VAL A 126 -6.34 -6.92 -10.30
CA VAL A 126 -7.47 -6.00 -10.46
C VAL A 126 -8.69 -6.77 -10.91
N ARG A 127 -9.80 -6.67 -10.19
CA ARG A 127 -11.09 -7.25 -10.60
C ARG A 127 -11.68 -6.42 -11.74
N PHE A 128 -11.95 -7.07 -12.88
CA PHE A 128 -12.31 -6.36 -14.10
C PHE A 128 -13.68 -5.67 -14.04
N SER A 129 -14.65 -6.25 -13.35
CA SER A 129 -16.04 -5.78 -13.36
C SER A 129 -16.26 -4.38 -12.76
N ASP A 130 -15.41 -3.99 -11.82
CA ASP A 130 -15.50 -2.73 -11.06
C ASP A 130 -14.15 -2.08 -10.79
N GLU A 131 -13.11 -2.62 -11.43
CA GLU A 131 -11.74 -2.10 -11.37
C GLU A 131 -11.16 -2.09 -9.93
N LEU A 132 -11.68 -2.95 -9.04
CA LEU A 132 -11.18 -3.03 -7.68
C LEU A 132 -9.76 -3.59 -7.63
N PHE A 133 -8.84 -2.84 -7.04
CA PHE A 133 -7.46 -3.27 -6.81
C PHE A 133 -7.40 -4.16 -5.56
N ILE A 134 -7.42 -5.47 -5.75
CA ILE A 134 -7.59 -6.49 -4.71
C ILE A 134 -6.50 -6.41 -3.63
N ASN A 135 -5.23 -6.28 -4.05
CA ASN A 135 -4.10 -6.20 -3.10
C ASN A 135 -4.24 -5.00 -2.15
N LEU A 136 -4.64 -3.85 -2.69
CA LEU A 136 -4.86 -2.64 -1.89
C LEU A 136 -6.06 -2.79 -0.97
N ASP A 137 -7.17 -3.31 -1.47
CA ASP A 137 -8.39 -3.49 -0.69
C ASP A 137 -8.16 -4.42 0.52
N LEU A 138 -7.40 -5.52 0.35
CA LEU A 138 -7.03 -6.39 1.46
C LEU A 138 -6.26 -5.67 2.58
N LEU A 139 -5.36 -4.75 2.22
CA LEU A 139 -4.63 -3.93 3.18
C LEU A 139 -5.55 -2.89 3.84
N GLU A 140 -6.33 -2.15 3.05
CA GLU A 140 -7.24 -1.10 3.54
C GLU A 140 -8.29 -1.64 4.52
N GLN A 141 -8.75 -2.88 4.31
CA GLN A 141 -9.73 -3.53 5.19
C GLN A 141 -9.08 -4.30 6.35
N GLY A 142 -7.74 -4.38 6.39
CA GLY A 142 -7.00 -5.06 7.45
C GLY A 142 -7.07 -6.58 7.38
N PHE A 143 -7.14 -7.17 6.18
CA PHE A 143 -7.06 -8.61 5.97
C PHE A 143 -5.65 -9.10 5.62
N ALA A 144 -4.72 -8.18 5.38
CA ALA A 144 -3.32 -8.47 5.05
C ALA A 144 -2.38 -7.45 5.72
N GLY A 145 -1.13 -7.85 5.91
CA GLY A 145 0.00 -6.96 6.15
C GLY A 145 0.82 -6.74 4.88
N VAL A 146 1.69 -5.72 4.90
CA VAL A 146 2.61 -5.45 3.79
C VAL A 146 3.78 -6.42 3.83
N LEU A 147 4.07 -7.05 2.70
CA LEU A 147 5.26 -7.88 2.51
C LEU A 147 5.86 -7.64 1.14
N ILE A 148 6.97 -6.93 1.10
CA ILE A 148 7.65 -6.56 -0.14
C ILE A 148 8.85 -7.48 -0.37
N TYR A 149 8.84 -8.19 -1.48
CA TYR A 149 9.99 -8.95 -1.99
C TYR A 149 10.62 -8.21 -3.17
N GLU A 150 11.79 -7.63 -2.93
CA GLU A 150 12.56 -7.02 -4.01
C GLU A 150 12.88 -8.03 -5.12
N PRO A 151 12.81 -7.61 -6.40
CA PRO A 151 12.66 -6.23 -6.90
C PRO A 151 11.21 -5.79 -7.13
N ASN A 152 10.20 -6.56 -6.70
CA ASN A 152 8.78 -6.28 -6.93
C ASN A 152 8.25 -5.31 -5.86
N SER A 153 8.40 -4.01 -6.09
CA SER A 153 8.10 -2.97 -5.09
C SER A 153 7.37 -1.74 -5.64
N TYR A 154 6.77 -1.85 -6.83
CA TYR A 154 6.16 -0.70 -7.52
C TYR A 154 5.10 0.02 -6.68
N TYR A 155 4.28 -0.69 -5.91
CA TYR A 155 3.22 -0.11 -5.07
C TYR A 155 3.60 -0.03 -3.58
N ARG A 156 4.87 -0.16 -3.20
CA ARG A 156 5.33 -0.13 -1.80
C ARG A 156 4.71 1.02 -1.00
N ASP A 157 4.95 2.27 -1.42
CA ASP A 157 4.54 3.45 -0.64
C ASP A 157 3.01 3.52 -0.48
N LEU A 158 2.26 3.09 -1.51
CA LEU A 158 0.80 3.03 -1.47
C LEU A 158 0.32 1.97 -0.46
N PHE A 159 0.95 0.81 -0.45
CA PHE A 159 0.60 -0.30 0.43
C PHE A 159 0.95 -0.02 1.89
N GLU A 160 2.14 0.54 2.14
CA GLU A 160 2.55 0.97 3.48
C GLU A 160 1.59 2.04 4.04
N ALA A 161 1.15 2.99 3.22
CA ALA A 161 0.17 3.98 3.65
C ALA A 161 -1.22 3.38 3.96
N ALA A 162 -1.64 2.37 3.21
CA ALA A 162 -2.90 1.65 3.45
C ALA A 162 -2.85 0.83 4.74
N GLU A 163 -1.74 0.13 4.97
CA GLU A 163 -1.49 -0.61 6.21
C GLU A 163 -1.48 0.30 7.43
N ASP A 164 -0.74 1.43 7.36
CA ASP A 164 -0.69 2.42 8.44
C ASP A 164 -2.08 2.95 8.80
N ALA A 165 -2.93 3.19 7.79
CA ALA A 165 -4.30 3.62 8.00
C ALA A 165 -5.17 2.52 8.62
N ALA A 166 -5.04 1.27 8.18
CA ALA A 166 -5.76 0.14 8.73
C ALA A 166 -5.35 -0.13 10.19
N PHE A 167 -4.05 -0.05 10.49
CA PHE A 167 -3.51 -0.16 11.85
C PHE A 167 -4.02 0.96 12.76
N ALA A 168 -4.00 2.21 12.30
CA ALA A 168 -4.45 3.36 13.10
C ALA A 168 -5.95 3.30 13.45
N ASP A 169 -6.74 2.66 12.60
CA ASP A 169 -8.19 2.51 12.76
C ASP A 169 -8.60 1.15 13.39
N ASP A 170 -7.64 0.34 13.87
CA ASP A 170 -7.87 -1.02 14.42
C ASP A 170 -8.69 -1.91 13.46
N ARG A 171 -8.47 -1.81 12.14
CA ARG A 171 -9.23 -2.59 11.15
C ARG A 171 -8.77 -4.05 11.10
N GLY A 172 -9.74 -4.96 10.97
CA GLY A 172 -9.48 -6.37 10.73
C GLY A 172 -8.49 -7.00 11.72
N LEU A 173 -7.44 -7.60 11.21
CA LEU A 173 -6.39 -8.28 12.00
C LEU A 173 -5.70 -7.35 13.01
N TRP A 174 -5.62 -6.06 12.72
CA TRP A 174 -4.98 -5.08 13.62
C TRP A 174 -5.74 -4.91 14.92
N GLY A 175 -7.08 -4.83 14.86
CA GLY A 175 -7.93 -4.71 16.04
C GLY A 175 -8.17 -6.03 16.77
N VAL A 176 -8.14 -7.17 16.05
CA VAL A 176 -8.45 -8.49 16.62
C VAL A 176 -7.21 -9.20 17.14
N CYS A 177 -6.14 -9.21 16.34
CA CYS A 177 -4.93 -9.99 16.61
C CYS A 177 -3.77 -9.11 17.09
N GLY A 178 -3.80 -7.81 16.79
CA GLY A 178 -2.70 -6.87 17.06
C GLY A 178 -1.60 -6.90 16.00
N GLY A 179 -1.76 -7.66 14.93
CA GLY A 179 -0.81 -7.73 13.81
C GLY A 179 -0.92 -9.02 13.01
N PRO A 180 -0.22 -9.10 11.86
CA PRO A 180 -0.05 -10.35 11.12
C PRO A 180 0.81 -11.35 11.90
N ASP A 181 0.83 -12.61 11.48
CA ASP A 181 1.65 -13.70 12.04
C ASP A 181 1.42 -14.05 13.51
N VAL A 182 0.29 -13.68 14.09
CA VAL A 182 -0.06 -14.08 15.45
C VAL A 182 -0.67 -15.47 15.44
N PRO A 183 -0.06 -16.49 16.11
CA PRO A 183 -0.63 -17.83 16.19
C PRO A 183 -1.97 -17.83 16.93
N LEU A 184 -2.90 -18.69 16.52
CA LEU A 184 -4.07 -19.03 17.33
C LEU A 184 -3.58 -19.86 18.54
N GLU A 185 -3.98 -19.45 19.75
CA GLU A 185 -3.70 -20.19 21.01
C GLU A 185 -4.60 -21.43 21.16
#